data_faf784f7b5d86e8e02e5d9f28a96e1a9
#
_entry.id   faf784f7b5d86e8e02e5d9f28a96e1a9
#
_cell.length_a   1.000
_cell.length_b   1.000
_cell.length_c   1.000
_cell.angle_alpha   90.00
_cell.angle_beta   90.00
_cell.angle_gamma   90.00
#
_symmetry.space_group_name_H-M   'P 1'
#
loop_
_entity.id
_entity.type
_entity.pdbx_description
1 polymer ?
#
loop_
_entity_poly.entity_id
_entity_poly.type
_entity_poly.pdbx_seq_one_letter_code
_entity_poly.pdbx_strand_id
1 'polypeptide(L)'
;VADWTSGVPAFYRHATGRNRFDFQLQKTAPGEDYHIIAVSDPQTHTDAHFAKFAGEPVADMAKTAGEFDGAAVGLVLGDISWDRIEILDMYRKEIVRVGIPFYPVVGNHDNQASLQGDSAASAAYRSKMGPENYAFCIGKDVVIVLDNIIYGTNFKCTIGYTDEVIRWVENLLPLLPTDACLYVAQHSPLNHEGNGLVNEDALLALLRGRNVNFLSGH
;
A
#
# COMPACT_ATOMS: atom_id res chain seq x y z
N VAL A 1 -5.13 16.25 0.42
CA VAL A 1 -6.55 15.96 0.53
C VAL A 1 -6.77 14.63 -0.15
N ALA A 2 -7.12 13.63 0.62
CA ALA A 2 -7.58 12.39 0.05
C ALA A 2 -8.85 12.67 -0.75
N ASP A 3 -8.83 12.40 -2.04
CA ASP A 3 -10.03 12.35 -2.84
C ASP A 3 -10.64 10.97 -2.63
N TRP A 4 -11.47 10.87 -1.62
CA TRP A 4 -12.14 9.63 -1.24
C TRP A 4 -13.16 9.14 -2.27
N THR A 5 -13.48 9.94 -3.28
CA THR A 5 -14.44 9.54 -4.32
C THR A 5 -13.91 8.40 -5.18
N SER A 6 -12.60 8.15 -5.16
CA SER A 6 -11.96 7.04 -5.88
C SER A 6 -11.62 5.84 -5.01
N GLY A 7 -11.90 5.87 -3.69
CA GLY A 7 -11.53 4.82 -2.73
C GLY A 7 -10.04 4.67 -2.46
N VAL A 8 -9.21 5.34 -3.25
CA VAL A 8 -7.76 5.37 -3.09
C VAL A 8 -7.33 6.83 -2.87
N PRO A 9 -6.52 7.11 -1.84
CA PRO A 9 -6.07 8.47 -1.56
C PRO A 9 -5.33 9.10 -2.72
N ALA A 10 -5.57 10.39 -2.97
CA ALA A 10 -4.75 11.16 -3.89
C ALA A 10 -3.48 11.63 -3.17
N PHE A 11 -2.35 10.94 -3.40
CA PHE A 11 -1.10 11.22 -2.71
C PHE A 11 -0.37 12.46 -3.23
N TYR A 12 -0.58 12.82 -4.49
CA TYR A 12 0.05 13.99 -5.12
C TYR A 12 -0.76 14.52 -6.29
N ARG A 13 -0.50 15.76 -6.65
CA ARG A 13 -0.96 16.35 -7.91
C ARG A 13 0.24 16.79 -8.73
N HIS A 14 0.18 16.62 -10.03
CA HIS A 14 1.21 17.17 -10.91
C HIS A 14 1.26 18.70 -10.78
N ALA A 15 2.45 19.21 -10.48
CA ALA A 15 2.70 20.64 -10.44
C ALA A 15 2.75 21.19 -11.88
N THR A 16 1.69 21.88 -12.30
CA THR A 16 1.69 22.62 -13.55
C THR A 16 2.03 24.09 -13.29
N GLY A 17 3.32 24.39 -13.09
CA GLY A 17 3.82 25.77 -12.99
C GLY A 17 3.34 26.58 -11.78
N ARG A 18 2.82 25.97 -10.73
CA ARG A 18 2.41 26.61 -9.48
C ARG A 18 3.39 26.31 -8.37
N ASN A 19 3.84 27.33 -7.67
CA ASN A 19 4.75 27.21 -6.52
C ASN A 19 4.03 27.11 -5.16
N ARG A 20 2.69 27.09 -5.17
CA ARG A 20 1.88 27.02 -3.96
C ARG A 20 0.86 25.91 -4.06
N PHE A 21 0.84 25.03 -3.08
CA PHE A 21 -0.11 23.94 -2.92
C PHE A 21 -0.83 24.11 -1.59
N ASP A 22 -2.13 24.43 -1.65
CA ASP A 22 -2.97 24.51 -0.46
C ASP A 22 -3.71 23.16 -0.30
N PHE A 23 -3.57 22.55 0.86
CA PHE A 23 -4.25 21.31 1.23
C PHE A 23 -5.30 21.62 2.28
N GLN A 24 -6.53 21.21 2.04
CA GLN A 24 -7.56 21.23 3.05
C GLN A 24 -7.41 19.98 3.92
N LEU A 25 -7.05 20.17 5.17
CA LEU A 25 -6.95 19.09 6.14
C LEU A 25 -8.25 19.05 6.97
N GLN A 26 -8.81 17.86 7.09
CA GLN A 26 -9.89 17.61 8.04
C GLN A 26 -9.27 17.17 9.36
N LYS A 27 -9.55 17.93 10.44
CA LYS A 27 -9.13 17.52 11.77
C LYS A 27 -9.97 16.31 12.17
N THR A 28 -9.33 15.15 12.30
CA THR A 28 -9.92 13.98 12.93
C THR A 28 -9.68 14.08 14.44
N ALA A 29 -10.66 13.68 15.25
CA ALA A 29 -10.44 13.54 16.68
C ALA A 29 -9.32 12.50 16.87
N PRO A 30 -8.30 12.77 17.71
CA PRO A 30 -7.34 11.74 18.08
C PRO A 30 -8.08 10.69 18.89
N GLY A 31 -8.48 9.60 18.24
CA GLY A 31 -8.96 8.39 18.91
C GLY A 31 -7.75 7.52 19.21
N GLU A 32 -7.67 6.96 20.39
CA GLU A 32 -6.67 5.93 20.70
C GLU A 32 -7.04 4.61 20.01
N ASP A 33 -8.34 4.41 19.78
CA ASP A 33 -8.87 3.22 19.12
C ASP A 33 -9.11 3.48 17.63
N TYR A 34 -8.65 2.55 16.81
CA TYR A 34 -8.86 2.54 15.37
C TYR A 34 -8.93 1.10 14.86
N HIS A 35 -9.43 0.94 13.64
CA HIS A 35 -9.58 -0.36 13.00
C HIS A 35 -8.77 -0.40 11.69
N ILE A 36 -8.14 -1.53 11.43
CA ILE A 36 -7.47 -1.82 10.15
C ILE A 36 -8.10 -3.07 9.55
N ILE A 37 -8.67 -2.94 8.35
CA ILE A 37 -9.02 -4.09 7.50
C ILE A 37 -7.81 -4.35 6.61
N ALA A 38 -7.14 -5.48 6.80
CA ALA A 38 -6.07 -5.90 5.93
C ALA A 38 -6.53 -7.09 5.08
N VAL A 39 -6.45 -6.96 3.76
CA VAL A 39 -6.73 -8.02 2.80
C VAL A 39 -5.56 -8.17 1.86
N SER A 40 -5.38 -9.35 1.29
CA SER A 40 -4.28 -9.62 0.39
C SER A 40 -4.72 -10.48 -0.78
N ASP A 41 -3.98 -10.38 -1.87
CA ASP A 41 -4.02 -11.31 -3.00
C ASP A 41 -5.43 -11.55 -3.58
N PRO A 42 -6.20 -10.50 -3.91
CA PRO A 42 -7.45 -10.69 -4.65
C PRO A 42 -7.22 -11.38 -5.99
N GLN A 43 -6.08 -11.17 -6.60
CA GLN A 43 -5.55 -11.83 -7.81
C GLN A 43 -6.61 -11.96 -8.92
N THR A 44 -7.31 -10.85 -9.17
CA THR A 44 -8.37 -10.84 -10.17
C THR A 44 -7.78 -10.77 -11.58
N HIS A 45 -8.10 -11.77 -12.40
CA HIS A 45 -7.56 -11.92 -13.76
C HIS A 45 -8.60 -11.62 -14.83
N THR A 46 -9.86 -12.00 -14.61
CA THR A 46 -10.97 -11.83 -15.54
C THR A 46 -12.05 -10.93 -14.97
N ASP A 47 -12.93 -10.43 -15.82
CA ASP A 47 -14.09 -9.66 -15.35
C ASP A 47 -15.01 -10.49 -14.43
N ALA A 48 -15.07 -11.81 -14.66
CA ALA A 48 -15.83 -12.71 -13.79
C ALA A 48 -15.19 -12.86 -12.40
N HIS A 49 -13.85 -12.99 -12.32
CA HIS A 49 -13.13 -13.00 -11.05
C HIS A 49 -13.31 -11.67 -10.32
N PHE A 50 -13.22 -10.56 -11.06
CA PHE A 50 -13.44 -9.25 -10.46
C PHE A 50 -14.87 -9.08 -9.96
N ALA A 51 -15.87 -9.53 -10.71
CA ALA A 51 -17.27 -9.48 -10.28
C ALA A 51 -17.50 -10.27 -8.98
N LYS A 52 -16.81 -11.42 -8.81
CA LYS A 52 -16.84 -12.18 -7.57
C LYS A 52 -16.20 -11.43 -6.41
N PHE A 53 -15.02 -10.84 -6.63
CA PHE A 53 -14.35 -9.98 -5.63
C PHE A 53 -15.25 -8.82 -5.19
N ALA A 54 -15.87 -8.12 -6.15
CA ALA A 54 -16.78 -7.01 -5.88
C ALA A 54 -18.06 -7.43 -5.16
N GLY A 55 -18.58 -8.61 -5.47
CA GLY A 55 -19.84 -9.14 -4.94
C GLY A 55 -19.72 -9.79 -3.56
N GLU A 56 -18.58 -10.38 -3.24
CA GLU A 56 -18.36 -11.12 -1.99
C GLU A 56 -17.39 -10.39 -1.04
N PRO A 57 -16.06 -10.33 -1.29
CA PRO A 57 -15.13 -9.67 -0.38
C PRO A 57 -15.43 -8.20 -0.12
N VAL A 58 -15.75 -7.41 -1.17
CA VAL A 58 -16.04 -5.98 -0.99
C VAL A 58 -17.32 -5.78 -0.18
N ALA A 59 -18.34 -6.61 -0.39
CA ALA A 59 -19.58 -6.52 0.37
C ALA A 59 -19.39 -6.93 1.86
N ASP A 60 -18.54 -7.94 2.12
CA ASP A 60 -18.22 -8.36 3.48
C ASP A 60 -17.38 -7.30 4.21
N MET A 61 -16.38 -6.73 3.56
CA MET A 61 -15.61 -5.60 4.09
C MET A 61 -16.50 -4.39 4.39
N ALA A 62 -17.47 -4.07 3.51
CA ALA A 62 -18.40 -2.97 3.72
C ALA A 62 -19.30 -3.20 4.95
N LYS A 63 -19.76 -4.43 5.13
CA LYS A 63 -20.53 -4.81 6.32
C LYS A 63 -19.68 -4.67 7.58
N THR A 64 -18.46 -5.21 7.59
CA THR A 64 -17.53 -5.14 8.72
C THR A 64 -17.17 -3.69 9.06
N ALA A 65 -16.86 -2.87 8.05
CA ALA A 65 -16.56 -1.45 8.24
C ALA A 65 -17.74 -0.67 8.83
N GLY A 66 -18.98 -1.05 8.49
CA GLY A 66 -20.19 -0.46 9.04
C GLY A 66 -20.44 -0.77 10.52
N GLU A 67 -19.72 -1.74 11.09
CA GLU A 67 -19.79 -2.10 12.52
C GLU A 67 -18.72 -1.38 13.35
N PHE A 68 -17.80 -0.64 12.72
CA PHE A 68 -16.70 0.04 13.43
C PHE A 68 -17.14 1.35 14.06
N ASP A 69 -16.74 1.54 15.31
CA ASP A 69 -16.80 2.81 15.99
C ASP A 69 -15.41 3.49 15.90
N GLY A 70 -15.37 4.72 15.38
CA GLY A 70 -14.14 5.51 15.30
C GLY A 70 -13.42 5.46 13.95
N ALA A 71 -12.11 5.69 13.97
CA ALA A 71 -11.30 5.74 12.75
C ALA A 71 -11.07 4.34 12.17
N ALA A 72 -11.15 4.22 10.86
CA ALA A 72 -10.89 2.95 10.18
C ALA A 72 -10.17 3.18 8.86
N VAL A 73 -9.28 2.26 8.52
CA VAL A 73 -8.59 2.22 7.21
C VAL A 73 -8.55 0.78 6.68
N GLY A 74 -8.46 0.66 5.37
CA GLY A 74 -8.18 -0.59 4.70
C GLY A 74 -6.76 -0.61 4.14
N LEU A 75 -6.15 -1.79 4.14
CA LEU A 75 -4.92 -2.09 3.44
C LEU A 75 -5.19 -3.24 2.46
N VAL A 76 -4.77 -3.10 1.22
CA VAL A 76 -4.67 -4.23 0.31
C VAL A 76 -3.19 -4.51 0.06
N LEU A 77 -2.75 -5.69 0.52
CA LEU A 77 -1.34 -6.04 0.64
C LEU A 77 -0.75 -6.63 -0.66
N GLY A 78 -1.13 -6.04 -1.78
CA GLY A 78 -0.62 -6.38 -3.10
C GLY A 78 -1.42 -7.46 -3.84
N ASP A 79 -1.00 -7.69 -5.08
CA ASP A 79 -1.60 -8.65 -6.01
C ASP A 79 -3.11 -8.44 -6.19
N ILE A 80 -3.52 -7.18 -6.37
CA ILE A 80 -4.90 -6.81 -6.69
C ILE A 80 -5.29 -7.42 -8.03
N SER A 81 -4.40 -7.30 -9.00
CA SER A 81 -4.55 -7.92 -10.32
C SER A 81 -3.74 -9.22 -10.40
N TRP A 82 -3.95 -9.96 -11.48
CA TRP A 82 -3.08 -11.03 -11.91
C TRP A 82 -2.60 -10.70 -13.33
N ASP A 83 -1.49 -9.96 -13.43
CA ASP A 83 -0.86 -9.52 -14.69
C ASP A 83 -1.81 -8.74 -15.65
N ARG A 84 -2.90 -8.18 -15.12
CA ARG A 84 -3.88 -7.40 -15.86
C ARG A 84 -4.08 -6.03 -15.22
N ILE A 85 -3.25 -5.11 -15.61
CA ILE A 85 -3.15 -3.76 -15.00
C ILE A 85 -4.45 -2.93 -15.06
N GLU A 86 -5.35 -3.21 -16.01
CA GLU A 86 -6.65 -2.54 -16.16
C GLU A 86 -7.59 -2.82 -14.98
N ILE A 87 -7.39 -3.95 -14.30
CA ILE A 87 -8.17 -4.31 -13.10
C ILE A 87 -8.03 -3.25 -12.01
N LEU A 88 -6.90 -2.57 -11.92
CA LEU A 88 -6.68 -1.53 -10.92
C LEU A 88 -7.69 -0.37 -11.06
N ASP A 89 -8.10 -0.04 -12.29
CA ASP A 89 -9.15 0.98 -12.50
C ASP A 89 -10.53 0.49 -12.04
N MET A 90 -10.80 -0.79 -12.20
CA MET A 90 -12.03 -1.43 -11.71
C MET A 90 -12.03 -1.48 -10.18
N TYR A 91 -10.90 -1.91 -9.59
CA TYR A 91 -10.70 -1.94 -8.15
C TYR A 91 -10.98 -0.59 -7.50
N ARG A 92 -10.38 0.50 -8.02
CA ARG A 92 -10.59 1.86 -7.49
C ARG A 92 -12.05 2.28 -7.45
N LYS A 93 -12.85 1.84 -8.42
CA LYS A 93 -14.28 2.16 -8.48
C LYS A 93 -15.10 1.36 -7.48
N GLU A 94 -14.71 0.12 -7.25
CA GLU A 94 -15.48 -0.78 -6.38
C GLU A 94 -15.13 -0.64 -4.91
N ILE A 95 -13.86 -0.43 -4.57
CA ILE A 95 -13.40 -0.38 -3.18
C ILE A 95 -14.01 0.78 -2.37
N VAL A 96 -14.47 1.84 -3.06
CA VAL A 96 -15.22 2.96 -2.47
C VAL A 96 -16.46 2.48 -1.69
N ARG A 97 -17.06 1.37 -2.12
CA ARG A 97 -18.27 0.82 -1.51
C ARG A 97 -18.05 0.32 -0.09
N VAL A 98 -16.81 0.07 0.30
CA VAL A 98 -16.48 -0.32 1.68
C VAL A 98 -16.74 0.84 2.67
N GLY A 99 -16.67 2.09 2.21
CA GLY A 99 -16.99 3.26 3.03
C GLY A 99 -15.84 3.76 3.91
N ILE A 100 -14.68 3.11 3.86
CA ILE A 100 -13.43 3.55 4.50
C ILE A 100 -12.31 3.68 3.47
N PRO A 101 -11.27 4.49 3.75
CA PRO A 101 -10.14 4.64 2.85
C PRO A 101 -9.30 3.36 2.76
N PHE A 102 -8.94 2.95 1.53
CA PHE A 102 -8.03 1.84 1.27
C PHE A 102 -6.70 2.33 0.75
N TYR A 103 -5.62 1.83 1.35
CA TYR A 103 -4.24 2.15 1.03
C TYR A 103 -3.59 0.92 0.37
N PRO A 104 -3.23 1.01 -0.92
CA PRO A 104 -2.72 -0.14 -1.65
C PRO A 104 -1.22 -0.33 -1.46
N VAL A 105 -0.80 -1.57 -1.34
CA VAL A 105 0.57 -2.04 -1.48
C VAL A 105 0.72 -2.63 -2.88
N VAL A 106 1.86 -2.41 -3.53
CA VAL A 106 2.13 -3.03 -4.83
C VAL A 106 2.55 -4.49 -4.66
N GLY A 107 1.96 -5.39 -5.46
CA GLY A 107 2.38 -6.78 -5.55
C GLY A 107 3.10 -7.07 -6.86
N ASN A 108 3.67 -8.27 -7.00
CA ASN A 108 4.40 -8.63 -8.22
C ASN A 108 3.47 -8.71 -9.44
N HIS A 109 2.23 -9.16 -9.29
CA HIS A 109 1.25 -9.20 -10.36
C HIS A 109 0.57 -7.86 -10.69
N ASP A 110 0.82 -6.82 -9.90
CA ASP A 110 0.36 -5.46 -10.17
C ASP A 110 1.33 -4.66 -11.05
N ASN A 111 2.44 -5.27 -11.45
CA ASN A 111 3.48 -4.71 -12.29
C ASN A 111 3.35 -5.19 -13.75
N GLN A 112 3.94 -4.44 -14.68
CA GLN A 112 4.07 -4.85 -16.08
C GLN A 112 5.40 -5.56 -16.30
N ALA A 113 5.48 -6.86 -15.98
CA ALA A 113 6.69 -7.67 -16.08
C ALA A 113 7.33 -7.69 -17.49
N SER A 114 6.57 -7.37 -18.54
CA SER A 114 7.08 -7.24 -19.91
C SER A 114 7.98 -6.02 -20.13
N LEU A 115 8.00 -5.05 -19.21
CA LEU A 115 8.87 -3.88 -19.25
C LEU A 115 10.13 -4.15 -18.43
N GLN A 116 11.27 -3.66 -18.96
CA GLN A 116 12.56 -3.88 -18.32
C GLN A 116 12.86 -2.82 -17.27
N GLY A 117 13.26 -3.29 -16.10
CA GLY A 117 13.64 -2.45 -14.95
C GLY A 117 12.47 -2.01 -14.09
N ASP A 118 12.75 -1.86 -12.85
CA ASP A 118 11.80 -1.66 -11.76
C ASP A 118 10.86 -0.47 -11.99
N SER A 119 11.44 0.69 -12.25
CA SER A 119 10.67 1.92 -12.49
C SER A 119 9.74 1.84 -13.71
N ALA A 120 10.09 1.07 -14.74
CA ALA A 120 9.25 0.91 -15.92
C ALA A 120 8.12 -0.10 -15.65
N ALA A 121 8.44 -1.21 -14.97
CA ALA A 121 7.46 -2.24 -14.64
C ALA A 121 6.32 -1.69 -13.76
N SER A 122 6.64 -0.84 -12.80
CA SER A 122 5.67 -0.26 -11.85
C SER A 122 5.01 1.04 -12.33
N ALA A 123 5.42 1.61 -13.48
CA ALA A 123 4.91 2.91 -13.95
C ALA A 123 3.38 2.97 -14.09
N ALA A 124 2.77 1.91 -14.61
CA ALA A 124 1.32 1.85 -14.77
C ALA A 124 0.60 1.75 -13.42
N TYR A 125 1.14 0.98 -12.47
CA TYR A 125 0.64 0.96 -11.09
C TYR A 125 0.70 2.36 -10.49
N ARG A 126 1.86 3.03 -10.49
CA ARG A 126 2.01 4.40 -9.96
C ARG A 126 1.01 5.39 -10.56
N SER A 127 0.76 5.30 -11.85
CA SER A 127 -0.18 6.20 -12.51
C SER A 127 -1.63 6.02 -12.07
N LYS A 128 -2.00 4.81 -11.64
CA LYS A 128 -3.36 4.43 -11.24
C LYS A 128 -3.56 4.48 -9.72
N MET A 129 -2.60 3.98 -8.95
CA MET A 129 -2.73 3.74 -7.52
C MET A 129 -1.96 4.72 -6.64
N GLY A 130 -0.98 5.43 -7.20
CA GLY A 130 -0.13 6.36 -6.46
C GLY A 130 1.26 5.79 -6.18
N PRO A 131 2.02 6.41 -5.25
CA PRO A 131 3.37 5.99 -4.94
C PRO A 131 3.41 4.57 -4.36
N GLU A 132 4.50 3.86 -4.62
CA GLU A 132 4.75 2.51 -4.10
C GLU A 132 5.23 2.54 -2.65
N ASN A 133 5.92 3.63 -2.27
CA ASN A 133 6.44 3.82 -0.92
C ASN A 133 5.85 5.10 -0.32
N TYR A 134 5.20 4.98 0.82
CA TYR A 134 4.57 6.11 1.52
C TYR A 134 4.28 5.77 2.98
N ALA A 135 3.93 6.79 3.77
CA ALA A 135 3.51 6.60 5.15
C ALA A 135 2.34 7.52 5.49
N PHE A 136 1.54 7.10 6.44
CA PHE A 136 0.45 7.90 6.99
C PHE A 136 0.21 7.54 8.47
N CYS A 137 -0.42 8.45 9.20
CA CYS A 137 -0.78 8.22 10.59
C CYS A 137 -2.22 7.69 10.71
N ILE A 138 -2.41 6.80 11.68
CA ILE A 138 -3.73 6.39 12.17
C ILE A 138 -3.71 6.45 13.69
N GLY A 139 -4.56 7.32 14.28
CA GLY A 139 -4.43 7.65 15.69
C GLY A 139 -3.03 8.19 16.01
N LYS A 140 -2.37 7.59 16.99
CA LYS A 140 -0.97 7.89 17.36
C LYS A 140 0.07 7.06 16.61
N ASP A 141 -0.37 6.05 15.87
CA ASP A 141 0.47 5.06 15.23
C ASP A 141 0.70 5.39 13.74
N VAL A 142 1.62 4.70 13.11
CA VAL A 142 2.05 5.00 11.73
C VAL A 142 2.01 3.72 10.91
N VAL A 143 1.39 3.82 9.73
CA VAL A 143 1.50 2.81 8.68
C VAL A 143 2.58 3.26 7.69
N ILE A 144 3.54 2.40 7.43
CA ILE A 144 4.61 2.57 6.44
C ILE A 144 4.39 1.53 5.36
N VAL A 145 4.07 1.96 4.15
CA VAL A 145 3.91 1.08 3.00
C VAL A 145 5.21 1.04 2.22
N LEU A 146 5.71 -0.16 1.97
CA LEU A 146 6.96 -0.39 1.27
C LEU A 146 6.74 -1.31 0.07
N ASP A 147 7.29 -0.90 -1.06
CA ASP A 147 7.51 -1.78 -2.19
C ASP A 147 8.70 -2.69 -1.89
N ASN A 148 8.44 -3.99 -1.91
CA ASN A 148 9.48 -5.01 -1.75
C ASN A 148 9.55 -5.97 -2.95
N ILE A 149 9.16 -5.48 -4.13
CA ILE A 149 9.20 -6.21 -5.40
C ILE A 149 10.13 -5.47 -6.38
N ILE A 150 11.29 -6.01 -6.67
CA ILE A 150 12.31 -5.39 -7.54
C ILE A 150 12.30 -6.08 -8.91
N TYR A 151 11.91 -5.40 -9.97
CA TYR A 151 11.97 -5.92 -11.33
C TYR A 151 13.33 -5.64 -11.98
N GLY A 152 14.00 -6.72 -12.39
CA GLY A 152 15.24 -6.66 -13.17
C GLY A 152 14.99 -6.42 -14.66
N THR A 153 16.09 -6.43 -15.42
CA THR A 153 16.07 -6.33 -16.89
C THR A 153 15.81 -7.66 -17.57
N ASN A 154 15.62 -8.73 -16.81
CA ASN A 154 15.39 -10.10 -17.31
C ASN A 154 13.91 -10.53 -17.17
N PHE A 155 13.01 -9.57 -17.00
CA PHE A 155 11.56 -9.79 -16.81
C PHE A 155 11.18 -10.61 -15.57
N LYS A 156 12.09 -10.70 -14.60
CA LYS A 156 11.87 -11.38 -13.32
C LYS A 156 11.92 -10.38 -12.20
N CYS A 157 11.14 -10.63 -11.17
CA CYS A 157 11.25 -9.90 -9.92
C CYS A 157 12.18 -10.64 -8.94
N THR A 158 12.76 -9.85 -8.06
CA THR A 158 13.48 -10.28 -6.87
C THR A 158 12.77 -9.67 -5.67
N ILE A 159 12.61 -10.42 -4.60
CA ILE A 159 11.97 -9.92 -3.39
C ILE A 159 13.00 -9.19 -2.53
N GLY A 160 12.65 -7.99 -2.09
CA GLY A 160 13.51 -7.17 -1.24
C GLY A 160 13.32 -5.68 -1.44
N TYR A 161 14.19 -4.90 -0.85
CA TYR A 161 14.13 -3.44 -0.86
C TYR A 161 15.29 -2.86 -1.65
N THR A 162 15.01 -1.88 -2.50
CA THR A 162 16.08 -1.12 -3.16
C THR A 162 16.84 -0.25 -2.15
N ASP A 163 18.05 0.19 -2.50
CA ASP A 163 18.80 1.13 -1.67
C ASP A 163 18.06 2.47 -1.49
N GLU A 164 17.22 2.85 -2.46
CA GLU A 164 16.36 4.03 -2.38
C GLU A 164 15.30 3.87 -1.30
N VAL A 165 14.67 2.71 -1.21
CA VAL A 165 13.67 2.40 -0.17
C VAL A 165 14.32 2.44 1.21
N ILE A 166 15.48 1.81 1.38
CA ILE A 166 16.22 1.83 2.66
C ILE A 166 16.56 3.27 3.07
N ARG A 167 17.11 4.08 2.15
CA ARG A 167 17.41 5.49 2.43
C ARG A 167 16.16 6.32 2.74
N TRP A 168 15.04 6.00 2.07
CA TRP A 168 13.78 6.68 2.35
C TRP A 168 13.30 6.37 3.76
N VAL A 169 13.34 5.09 4.19
CA VAL A 169 12.99 4.70 5.57
C VAL A 169 13.94 5.35 6.59
N GLU A 170 15.25 5.34 6.34
CA GLU A 170 16.24 6.00 7.20
C GLU A 170 15.92 7.50 7.42
N ASN A 171 15.50 8.20 6.37
CA ASN A 171 15.11 9.62 6.46
C ASN A 171 13.73 9.83 7.09
N LEU A 172 12.82 8.86 6.99
CA LEU A 172 11.48 8.95 7.55
C LEU A 172 11.48 8.75 9.07
N LEU A 173 12.21 7.75 9.57
CA LEU A 173 12.15 7.33 10.97
C LEU A 173 12.41 8.44 11.99
N PRO A 174 13.36 9.39 11.79
CA PRO A 174 13.57 10.50 12.71
C PRO A 174 12.40 11.49 12.80
N LEU A 175 11.50 11.47 11.82
CA LEU A 175 10.33 12.34 11.76
C LEU A 175 9.12 11.75 12.49
N LEU A 176 9.17 10.47 12.85
CA LEU A 176 8.07 9.74 13.47
C LEU A 176 8.17 9.75 15.00
N PRO A 177 7.03 9.80 15.71
CA PRO A 177 7.03 9.67 17.17
C PRO A 177 7.74 8.38 17.62
N THR A 178 8.56 8.47 18.65
CA THR A 178 9.38 7.33 19.10
C THR A 178 8.56 6.25 19.80
N ASP A 179 7.40 6.60 20.34
CA ASP A 179 6.45 5.75 21.04
C ASP A 179 5.32 5.20 20.14
N ALA A 180 5.26 5.63 18.88
CA ALA A 180 4.29 5.11 17.92
C ALA A 180 4.56 3.64 17.61
N CYS A 181 3.49 2.86 17.48
CA CYS A 181 3.54 1.57 16.83
C CYS A 181 3.68 1.78 15.30
N LEU A 182 4.60 1.08 14.68
CA LEU A 182 4.80 1.09 13.24
C LEU A 182 4.20 -0.16 12.62
N TYR A 183 3.27 0.01 11.69
CA TYR A 183 2.76 -1.06 10.84
C TYR A 183 3.48 -0.98 9.50
N VAL A 184 4.39 -1.90 9.25
CA VAL A 184 5.07 -2.00 7.95
C VAL A 184 4.25 -2.91 7.05
N ALA A 185 3.59 -2.32 6.07
CA ALA A 185 2.77 -3.02 5.08
C ALA A 185 3.56 -3.22 3.80
N GLN A 186 3.72 -4.46 3.38
CA GLN A 186 4.47 -4.89 2.21
C GLN A 186 3.79 -6.08 1.56
N HIS A 187 4.18 -6.45 0.33
CA HIS A 187 3.54 -7.57 -0.33
C HIS A 187 4.12 -8.91 0.13
N SER A 188 5.40 -9.14 -0.09
CA SER A 188 6.03 -10.40 0.28
C SER A 188 6.46 -10.40 1.75
N PRO A 189 6.26 -11.51 2.50
CA PRO A 189 6.67 -11.59 3.90
C PRO A 189 8.20 -11.56 4.04
N LEU A 190 8.68 -11.20 5.24
CA LEU A 190 10.08 -11.37 5.62
C LEU A 190 10.45 -12.85 5.54
N ASN A 191 11.73 -13.13 5.27
CA ASN A 191 12.25 -14.51 5.16
C ASN A 191 11.43 -15.37 4.18
N HIS A 192 11.08 -14.80 3.02
CA HIS A 192 10.29 -15.48 2.00
C HIS A 192 10.94 -16.82 1.60
N GLU A 193 10.17 -17.92 1.64
CA GLU A 193 10.63 -19.29 1.33
C GLU A 193 11.93 -19.74 2.05
N GLY A 194 12.19 -19.16 3.24
CA GLY A 194 13.41 -19.47 3.99
C GLY A 194 14.66 -18.75 3.48
N ASN A 195 14.53 -17.86 2.52
CA ASN A 195 15.60 -17.00 2.03
C ASN A 195 15.36 -15.56 2.49
N GLY A 196 16.39 -14.91 2.99
CA GLY A 196 16.32 -13.48 3.32
C GLY A 196 16.06 -12.64 2.08
N LEU A 197 15.34 -11.55 2.26
CA LEU A 197 15.07 -10.58 1.21
C LEU A 197 16.31 -9.72 0.95
N VAL A 198 16.42 -9.17 -0.26
CA VAL A 198 17.45 -8.14 -0.54
C VAL A 198 17.28 -6.98 0.45
N ASN A 199 18.36 -6.58 1.10
CA ASN A 199 18.38 -5.51 2.11
C ASN A 199 17.45 -5.70 3.34
N GLU A 200 16.99 -6.93 3.62
CA GLU A 200 16.17 -7.23 4.80
C GLU A 200 16.88 -6.83 6.10
N ASP A 201 18.15 -7.25 6.27
CA ASP A 201 18.93 -6.92 7.46
C ASP A 201 19.11 -5.42 7.66
N ALA A 202 19.23 -4.66 6.56
CA ALA A 202 19.34 -3.19 6.61
C ALA A 202 18.03 -2.58 7.13
N LEU A 203 16.88 -3.02 6.62
CA LEU A 203 15.57 -2.56 7.11
C LEU A 203 15.39 -2.90 8.58
N LEU A 204 15.65 -4.15 8.97
CA LEU A 204 15.51 -4.60 10.37
C LEU A 204 16.46 -3.85 11.32
N ALA A 205 17.66 -3.51 10.87
CA ALA A 205 18.61 -2.70 11.65
C ALA A 205 18.07 -1.28 11.90
N LEU A 206 17.47 -0.63 10.90
CA LEU A 206 16.84 0.69 11.03
C LEU A 206 15.64 0.67 12.00
N LEU A 207 14.86 -0.40 11.99
CA LEU A 207 13.66 -0.54 12.83
C LEU A 207 13.95 -1.00 14.25
N ARG A 208 15.22 -1.33 14.57
CA ARG A 208 15.61 -1.85 15.89
C ARG A 208 15.23 -0.88 17.03
N GLY A 209 14.58 -1.43 18.05
CA GLY A 209 14.13 -0.67 19.21
C GLY A 209 12.81 0.09 19.03
N ARG A 210 12.18 -0.03 17.86
CA ARG A 210 10.82 0.46 17.62
C ARG A 210 9.79 -0.68 17.86
N ASN A 211 8.58 -0.30 18.18
CA ASN A 211 7.45 -1.25 18.21
C ASN A 211 6.95 -1.42 16.76
N VAL A 212 7.17 -2.58 16.15
CA VAL A 212 6.91 -2.82 14.73
C VAL A 212 6.06 -4.08 14.53
N ASN A 213 5.03 -3.96 13.70
CA ASN A 213 4.24 -5.06 13.18
C ASN A 213 4.36 -5.09 11.66
N PHE A 214 4.70 -6.24 11.10
CA PHE A 214 4.70 -6.45 9.65
C PHE A 214 3.38 -7.03 9.20
N LEU A 215 2.83 -6.47 8.11
CA LEU A 215 1.62 -6.94 7.44
C LEU A 215 2.00 -7.30 6.00
N SER A 216 1.75 -8.53 5.59
CA SER A 216 2.12 -9.01 4.26
C SER A 216 1.09 -9.99 3.70
N GLY A 217 1.17 -10.19 2.39
CA GLY A 217 0.45 -11.19 1.62
C GLY A 217 1.40 -12.20 0.97
N HIS A 218 1.20 -12.48 -0.35
CA HIS A 218 2.02 -13.29 -1.27
C HIS A 218 1.94 -14.78 -0.97
#